data_4cc4e5964e78098c5fbe8d2d9c52d8f5
#
_entry.id   4cc4e5964e78098c5fbe8d2d9c52d8f5
#
_cell.length_a   1.000
_cell.length_b   1.000
_cell.length_c   1.000
_cell.angle_alpha   90.00
_cell.angle_beta   90.00
_cell.angle_gamma   90.00
#
_symmetry.space_group_name_H-M   'P 1'
#
loop_
_entity.id
_entity.type
_entity.pdbx_description
1 polymer ?
#
loop_
_entity_poly.entity_id
_entity_poly.type
_entity_poly.pdbx_seq_one_letter_code
_entity_poly.pdbx_strand_id
1 'polypeptide(L)'
;MDLYFPKQNRKKRKKHKASILQHKDGTCFLCMLLDGDYRPKWTEEHHIFYGSANRSLSEAYGLKVYLCSMHHRYAFGNNPDAIHGNPTASDADLLLKRIAQRKFEEDHTREEFVKIFGKNYL
;
A
#
# COMPACT_ATOMS: atom_id res chain seq x y z
N MET A 1 -48.41 10.97 -3.81
CA MET A 1 -47.35 11.94 -3.57
C MET A 1 -46.00 11.28 -3.69
N ASP A 2 -45.20 11.86 -4.48
CA ASP A 2 -43.87 11.35 -4.69
C ASP A 2 -42.97 11.69 -3.49
N LEU A 3 -42.51 10.69 -2.81
CA LEU A 3 -41.60 10.86 -1.70
C LEU A 3 -40.15 11.00 -2.21
N TYR A 4 -39.98 11.98 -3.06
CA TYR A 4 -38.69 12.24 -3.63
C TYR A 4 -37.74 12.86 -2.59
N PHE A 5 -36.68 12.13 -2.24
CA PHE A 5 -35.61 12.62 -1.41
C PHE A 5 -34.45 13.03 -2.28
N PRO A 6 -34.14 14.32 -2.32
CA PRO A 6 -33.06 14.80 -3.19
C PRO A 6 -31.74 14.16 -2.81
N LYS A 7 -31.07 13.60 -3.78
CA LYS A 7 -29.76 12.97 -3.62
C LYS A 7 -28.61 13.97 -3.62
N GLN A 8 -28.89 15.22 -3.89
CA GLN A 8 -27.90 16.24 -4.15
C GLN A 8 -26.90 16.46 -3.02
N ASN A 9 -27.26 16.13 -1.80
CA ASN A 9 -26.39 16.35 -0.65
C ASN A 9 -25.57 15.13 -0.25
N ARG A 10 -25.70 14.04 -0.97
CA ARG A 10 -24.82 12.90 -0.78
C ARG A 10 -23.44 13.25 -1.30
N LYS A 11 -22.46 13.34 -0.40
CA LYS A 11 -21.08 13.36 -0.81
C LYS A 11 -20.81 12.09 -1.60
N LYS A 12 -20.36 12.24 -2.84
CA LYS A 12 -19.89 11.11 -3.62
C LYS A 12 -18.76 10.45 -2.82
N ARG A 13 -18.87 9.14 -2.60
CA ARG A 13 -17.75 8.39 -2.03
C ARG A 13 -16.54 8.60 -2.92
N LYS A 14 -15.42 8.98 -2.33
CA LYS A 14 -14.16 9.01 -3.05
C LYS A 14 -13.92 7.62 -3.61
N LYS A 15 -13.71 7.54 -4.90
CA LYS A 15 -13.26 6.29 -5.51
C LYS A 15 -11.87 6.00 -4.98
N HIS A 16 -11.71 4.83 -4.36
CA HIS A 16 -10.40 4.34 -3.99
C HIS A 16 -9.66 3.93 -5.26
N LYS A 17 -8.45 4.43 -5.41
CA LYS A 17 -7.62 4.02 -6.53
C LYS A 17 -7.15 2.59 -6.31
N ALA A 18 -7.19 1.78 -7.35
CA ALA A 18 -6.62 0.45 -7.31
C ALA A 18 -5.09 0.54 -7.19
N SER A 19 -4.48 -0.50 -6.61
CA SER A 19 -3.02 -0.60 -6.59
C SER A 19 -2.47 -0.60 -8.01
N ILE A 20 -1.42 0.18 -8.25
CA ILE A 20 -0.67 0.14 -9.51
C ILE A 20 0.42 -0.94 -9.51
N LEU A 21 0.60 -1.62 -8.38
CA LEU A 21 1.65 -2.63 -8.19
C LEU A 21 1.13 -4.05 -8.22
N GLN A 22 -0.12 -4.28 -7.84
CA GLN A 22 -0.66 -5.60 -7.61
C GLN A 22 -2.16 -5.63 -7.83
N HIS A 23 -2.65 -6.70 -8.46
CA HIS A 23 -4.07 -7.01 -8.48
C HIS A 23 -4.50 -7.61 -7.13
N LYS A 24 -5.73 -7.33 -6.72
CA LYS A 24 -6.30 -7.91 -5.52
C LYS A 24 -6.79 -9.33 -5.81
N ASP A 25 -5.89 -10.27 -5.76
CA ASP A 25 -6.15 -11.68 -6.11
C ASP A 25 -5.97 -12.66 -4.94
N GLY A 26 -5.71 -12.15 -3.74
CA GLY A 26 -5.45 -12.98 -2.56
C GLY A 26 -3.99 -13.33 -2.36
N THR A 27 -3.10 -12.92 -3.24
CA THR A 27 -1.66 -13.16 -3.10
C THR A 27 -1.06 -12.15 -2.13
N CYS A 28 -0.23 -12.61 -1.19
CA CYS A 28 0.60 -11.72 -0.40
C CYS A 28 1.79 -11.27 -1.23
N PHE A 29 1.96 -9.96 -1.38
CA PHE A 29 3.03 -9.40 -2.22
C PHE A 29 4.42 -9.81 -1.73
N LEU A 30 4.65 -9.83 -0.43
CA LEU A 30 5.94 -10.22 0.13
C LEU A 30 6.16 -11.74 0.10
N CYS A 31 5.13 -12.55 0.31
CA CYS A 31 5.25 -14.00 0.12
C CYS A 31 5.67 -14.31 -1.32
N MET A 32 5.06 -13.64 -2.28
CA MET A 32 5.41 -13.79 -3.69
C MET A 32 6.84 -13.34 -3.96
N LEU A 33 7.20 -12.16 -3.47
CA LEU A 33 8.48 -11.52 -3.79
C LEU A 33 9.66 -12.22 -3.12
N LEU A 34 9.51 -12.61 -1.85
CA LEU A 34 10.59 -13.20 -1.07
C LEU A 34 10.67 -14.72 -1.18
N ASP A 35 9.54 -15.39 -1.32
CA ASP A 35 9.46 -16.85 -1.25
C ASP A 35 8.91 -17.50 -2.54
N GLY A 36 8.53 -16.71 -3.55
CA GLY A 36 7.89 -17.24 -4.75
C GLY A 36 6.55 -17.92 -4.46
N ASP A 37 5.89 -17.53 -3.39
CA ASP A 37 4.64 -18.13 -2.92
C ASP A 37 3.45 -17.32 -3.41
N TYR A 38 2.72 -17.89 -4.37
CA TYR A 38 1.55 -17.28 -5.00
C TYR A 38 0.23 -17.83 -4.44
N ARG A 39 0.27 -18.64 -3.39
CA ARG A 39 -0.94 -19.26 -2.84
C ARG A 39 -1.86 -18.19 -2.25
N PRO A 40 -3.18 -18.25 -2.53
CA PRO A 40 -4.13 -17.34 -1.93
C PRO A 40 -4.12 -17.43 -0.41
N LYS A 41 -4.21 -16.28 0.24
CA LYS A 41 -4.22 -16.14 1.70
C LYS A 41 -5.15 -15.03 2.08
N TRP A 42 -5.50 -14.97 3.36
CA TRP A 42 -6.06 -13.75 3.91
C TRP A 42 -5.03 -12.64 3.81
N THR A 43 -5.40 -11.53 3.18
CA THR A 43 -4.51 -10.38 3.04
C THR A 43 -5.18 -9.11 3.51
N GLU A 44 -4.35 -8.17 3.96
CA GLU A 44 -4.76 -6.84 4.33
C GLU A 44 -4.12 -5.83 3.38
N GLU A 45 -4.84 -4.75 3.10
CA GLU A 45 -4.30 -3.66 2.29
C GLU A 45 -3.24 -2.91 3.08
N HIS A 46 -2.06 -2.76 2.49
CA HIS A 46 -0.95 -2.05 3.08
C HIS A 46 -0.55 -0.86 2.22
N HIS A 47 -0.68 0.34 2.77
CA HIS A 47 -0.19 1.55 2.14
C HIS A 47 1.32 1.62 2.34
N ILE A 48 2.08 1.61 1.24
CA ILE A 48 3.54 1.46 1.30
C ILE A 48 4.19 2.63 2.01
N PHE A 49 3.75 3.86 1.72
CA PHE A 49 4.15 5.03 2.48
C PHE A 49 3.06 5.29 3.50
N TYR A 50 3.38 5.05 4.77
CA TYR A 50 2.41 5.11 5.85
C TYR A 50 2.73 6.28 6.80
N GLY A 51 1.90 6.43 7.84
CA GLY A 51 1.88 7.60 8.66
C GLY A 51 0.77 8.54 8.24
N SER A 52 0.43 9.52 9.08
CA SER A 52 -0.80 10.29 8.95
C SER A 52 -0.98 11.02 7.61
N ALA A 53 0.08 11.58 7.07
CA ALA A 53 0.02 12.28 5.78
C ALA A 53 0.24 11.33 4.59
N ASN A 54 1.19 10.43 4.71
CA ASN A 54 1.64 9.59 3.61
C ASN A 54 0.64 8.50 3.23
N ARG A 55 -0.18 8.05 4.16
CA ARG A 55 -1.21 7.05 3.87
C ARG A 55 -2.20 7.54 2.83
N SER A 56 -2.68 8.78 2.97
CA SER A 56 -3.58 9.39 2.00
C SER A 56 -2.93 9.55 0.63
N LEU A 57 -1.65 9.89 0.62
CA LEU A 57 -0.88 10.03 -0.62
C LEU A 57 -0.66 8.67 -1.28
N SER A 58 -0.32 7.63 -0.52
CA SER A 58 -0.23 6.27 -1.03
C SER A 58 -1.54 5.84 -1.67
N GLU A 59 -2.67 6.12 -1.02
CA GLU A 59 -4.00 5.81 -1.55
C GLU A 59 -4.24 6.57 -2.86
N ALA A 60 -3.93 7.86 -2.88
CA ALA A 60 -4.16 8.72 -4.04
C ALA A 60 -3.39 8.26 -5.29
N TYR A 61 -2.19 7.73 -5.10
CA TYR A 61 -1.32 7.28 -6.20
C TYR A 61 -1.34 5.77 -6.42
N GLY A 62 -2.13 5.03 -5.67
CA GLY A 62 -2.21 3.57 -5.79
C GLY A 62 -0.95 2.84 -5.34
N LEU A 63 -0.17 3.44 -4.43
CA LEU A 63 1.07 2.85 -3.90
C LEU A 63 0.75 2.01 -2.68
N LYS A 64 0.10 0.89 -2.94
CA LYS A 64 -0.34 -0.05 -1.91
C LYS A 64 -0.24 -1.47 -2.44
N VAL A 65 -0.07 -2.42 -1.54
CA VAL A 65 -0.01 -3.84 -1.83
C VAL A 65 -0.86 -4.59 -0.82
N TYR A 66 -1.05 -5.89 -1.05
CA TYR A 66 -1.80 -6.76 -0.14
C TYR A 66 -0.82 -7.69 0.54
N LEU A 67 -0.85 -7.71 1.87
CA LEU A 67 0.08 -8.50 2.69
C LEU A 67 -0.69 -9.46 3.60
N CYS A 68 -0.16 -10.66 3.79
CA CYS A 68 -0.68 -11.56 4.81
C CYS A 68 -0.40 -10.99 6.20
N SER A 69 -1.13 -11.47 7.21
CA SER A 69 -1.01 -10.95 8.56
C SER A 69 0.43 -11.02 9.09
N MET A 70 1.16 -12.08 8.79
CA MET A 70 2.54 -12.28 9.26
C MET A 70 3.53 -11.29 8.66
N HIS A 71 3.32 -10.90 7.40
CA HIS A 71 4.16 -9.88 6.76
C HIS A 71 3.71 -8.46 7.07
N HIS A 72 2.42 -8.27 7.36
CA HIS A 72 1.89 -6.94 7.64
C HIS A 72 2.23 -6.47 9.06
N ARG A 73 2.11 -7.36 10.05
CA ARG A 73 2.32 -6.98 11.46
C ARG A 73 3.24 -7.97 12.17
N TYR A 74 4.28 -7.46 12.78
CA TYR A 74 5.24 -8.24 13.55
C TYR A 74 4.57 -9.06 14.66
N ALA A 75 3.55 -8.50 15.31
CA ALA A 75 2.84 -9.17 16.41
C ALA A 75 2.20 -10.51 16.02
N PHE A 76 1.98 -10.75 14.73
CA PHE A 76 1.34 -11.97 14.24
C PHE A 76 2.32 -13.06 13.84
N GLY A 77 3.42 -13.21 14.52
CA GLY A 77 4.34 -14.31 14.28
C GLY A 77 5.82 -13.96 14.42
N ASN A 78 6.13 -12.73 14.80
CA ASN A 78 7.49 -12.27 14.98
C ASN A 78 8.37 -12.49 13.75
N ASN A 79 7.78 -12.32 12.56
CA ASN A 79 8.49 -12.47 11.31
C ASN A 79 9.46 -11.30 11.12
N PRO A 80 10.76 -11.56 10.89
CA PRO A 80 11.74 -10.49 10.67
C PRO A 80 11.45 -9.63 9.44
N ASP A 81 10.63 -10.11 8.50
CA ASP A 81 10.22 -9.37 7.32
C ASP A 81 8.89 -8.64 7.49
N ALA A 82 8.31 -8.64 8.70
CA ALA A 82 7.08 -7.93 8.97
C ALA A 82 7.29 -6.41 8.94
N ILE A 83 6.26 -5.68 8.51
CA ILE A 83 6.37 -4.23 8.32
C ILE A 83 6.09 -3.49 9.63
N HIS A 84 4.86 -3.62 10.16
CA HIS A 84 4.43 -2.83 11.31
C HIS A 84 4.84 -3.46 12.63
N GLY A 85 5.37 -2.62 13.53
CA GLY A 85 5.73 -3.06 14.88
C GLY A 85 7.00 -3.91 14.94
N ASN A 86 7.74 -4.02 13.87
CA ASN A 86 9.00 -4.76 13.85
C ASN A 86 10.04 -4.00 14.68
N PRO A 87 10.66 -4.64 15.71
CA PRO A 87 11.65 -3.97 16.55
C PRO A 87 12.96 -3.66 15.82
N THR A 88 13.19 -4.30 14.68
CA THR A 88 14.33 -3.98 13.81
C THR A 88 13.79 -3.31 12.54
N ALA A 89 14.58 -2.41 11.96
CA ALA A 89 14.22 -1.82 10.68
C ALA A 89 14.07 -2.95 9.65
N SER A 90 12.87 -3.04 9.05
CA SER A 90 12.58 -4.11 8.11
C SER A 90 13.18 -3.81 6.73
N ASP A 91 14.06 -4.68 6.25
CA ASP A 91 14.55 -4.61 4.88
C ASP A 91 13.42 -4.76 3.87
N ALA A 92 12.40 -5.53 4.23
CA ALA A 92 11.21 -5.71 3.40
C ALA A 92 10.43 -4.40 3.24
N ASP A 93 10.36 -3.58 4.29
CA ASP A 93 9.72 -2.27 4.23
C ASP A 93 10.44 -1.35 3.22
N LEU A 94 11.76 -1.28 3.32
CA LEU A 94 12.57 -0.49 2.39
C LEU A 94 12.44 -1.01 0.96
N LEU A 95 12.41 -2.32 0.79
CA LEU A 95 12.23 -2.95 -0.53
C LEU A 95 10.90 -2.54 -1.17
N LEU A 96 9.82 -2.57 -0.41
CA LEU A 96 8.51 -2.11 -0.89
C LEU A 96 8.54 -0.64 -1.29
N LYS A 97 9.17 0.20 -0.49
CA LYS A 97 9.27 1.64 -0.78
C LYS A 97 10.06 1.91 -2.05
N ARG A 98 11.14 1.17 -2.27
CA ARG A 98 11.94 1.28 -3.50
C ARG A 98 11.15 0.82 -4.73
N ILE A 99 10.45 -0.30 -4.62
CA ILE A 99 9.59 -0.80 -5.71
C ILE A 99 8.51 0.22 -6.04
N ALA A 100 7.86 0.77 -5.02
CA ALA A 100 6.81 1.77 -5.20
C ALA A 100 7.34 3.04 -5.87
N GLN A 101 8.50 3.52 -5.43
CA GLN A 101 9.09 4.72 -6.03
C GLN A 101 9.46 4.48 -7.49
N ARG A 102 10.05 3.33 -7.82
CA ARG A 102 10.37 3.00 -9.22
C ARG A 102 9.14 2.96 -10.09
N LYS A 103 8.05 2.40 -9.58
CA LYS A 103 6.78 2.36 -10.30
C LYS A 103 6.21 3.76 -10.52
N PHE A 104 6.24 4.59 -9.50
CA PHE A 104 5.81 5.99 -9.57
C PHE A 104 6.62 6.77 -10.63
N GLU A 105 7.94 6.53 -10.69
CA GLU A 105 8.84 7.20 -11.63
C GLU A 105 8.67 6.75 -13.08
N GLU A 106 7.84 5.74 -13.36
CA GLU A 106 7.47 5.41 -14.74
C GLU A 106 6.61 6.51 -15.39
N ASP A 107 5.83 7.23 -14.58
CA ASP A 107 4.91 8.27 -15.05
C ASP A 107 5.21 9.66 -14.47
N HIS A 108 6.16 9.76 -13.56
CA HIS A 108 6.50 10.99 -12.83
C HIS A 108 8.00 11.11 -12.68
N THR A 109 8.46 12.29 -12.28
CA THR A 109 9.88 12.51 -12.01
C THR A 109 10.23 12.17 -10.56
N ARG A 110 11.52 11.99 -10.30
CA ARG A 110 12.03 11.83 -8.93
C ARG A 110 11.79 13.09 -8.10
N GLU A 111 11.94 14.25 -8.69
CA GLU A 111 11.68 15.52 -8.01
C GLU A 111 10.23 15.61 -7.55
N GLU A 112 9.30 15.17 -8.39
CA GLU A 112 7.88 15.09 -8.02
C GLU A 112 7.66 14.12 -6.86
N PHE A 113 8.31 12.95 -6.91
CA PHE A 113 8.21 11.96 -5.83
C PHE A 113 8.69 12.54 -4.50
N VAL A 114 9.87 13.15 -4.48
CA VAL A 114 10.44 13.75 -3.26
C VAL A 114 9.57 14.88 -2.76
N LYS A 115 9.02 15.69 -3.65
CA LYS A 115 8.13 16.79 -3.28
C LYS A 115 6.86 16.26 -2.59
N ILE A 116 6.31 15.15 -3.08
CA ILE A 116 5.07 14.57 -2.56
C ILE A 116 5.32 13.77 -1.28
N PHE A 117 6.31 12.89 -1.29
CA PHE A 117 6.57 11.94 -0.21
C PHE A 117 7.71 12.36 0.73
N GLY A 118 8.43 13.43 0.40
CA GLY A 118 9.39 14.05 1.30
C GLY A 118 10.78 13.43 1.33
N LYS A 119 11.01 12.31 0.65
CA LYS A 119 12.29 11.59 0.70
C LYS A 119 12.51 10.75 -0.55
N ASN A 120 13.78 10.59 -0.92
CA ASN A 120 14.21 9.66 -1.97
C ASN A 120 14.65 8.33 -1.32
N TYR A 121 14.09 7.21 -1.79
CA TYR A 121 14.41 5.88 -1.29
C TYR A 121 15.34 5.09 -2.24
N LEU A 122 15.64 5.64 -3.40
CA LEU A 122 16.48 4.98 -4.40
C LEU A 122 17.96 5.34 -4.33
#